data_91f06296a32f91097924fc09cca1827e
#
_entry.id   91f06296a32f91097924fc09cca1827e
#
_cell.length_a   1.000
_cell.length_b   1.000
_cell.length_c   1.000
_cell.angle_alpha   90.00
_cell.angle_beta   90.00
_cell.angle_gamma   90.00
#
_symmetry.space_group_name_H-M   'P 1'
#
loop_
_entity.id
_entity.type
_entity.pdbx_description
1 polymer ?
#
loop_
_entity_poly.entity_id
_entity_poly.type
_entity_poly.pdbx_seq_one_letter_code
_entity_poly.pdbx_strand_id
1 'polypeptide(L)'
;LSFDFSTVSLTPRGTPASADGILENCLSGYLENAFLRVAARESSISQRVGYEYAAFQALGNYVQWPAIQWCTDSYDPRFRSWYVSAASGPKDVVIVLDVSGSMRNAGRMDLAKQAAKKLLDTLTDVDYVGLVQFSSSASTALGATTLLPATGSTVASMKQWVDGLSPTGNTNFVAAFDSAYGLLRDSSDYSTGCSKAILFLSDGIPTSWTTDNRRRVKQQGQALGGNFQLFTYALGSGADTSVLKKISCDNSGALWTVADGGNLADAMADYYTFLAPLQRPCQVRWTYYNDWSSGMPLLAACLATFKKDSPTLPTSCGGGTTGCMPELLGVACMDVSLIVTQVRVCSMGGASQSSSQPSSPSLDRPSLLC
;
A
#
# COMPACT_ATOMS: atom_id res chain seq x y z
N LEU A 1 -4.74 27.06 12.27
CA LEU A 1 -5.33 26.82 10.95
C LEU A 1 -5.48 28.14 10.22
N SER A 2 -5.11 28.22 8.97
CA SER A 2 -5.42 29.34 8.08
C SER A 2 -6.35 28.85 6.96
N PHE A 3 -7.44 29.58 6.76
CA PHE A 3 -8.45 29.28 5.74
C PHE A 3 -8.25 30.08 4.45
N ASP A 4 -7.22 30.93 4.39
CA ASP A 4 -6.95 31.80 3.25
C ASP A 4 -6.02 31.18 2.23
N PHE A 5 -5.25 30.15 2.63
CA PHE A 5 -4.29 29.46 1.76
C PHE A 5 -4.04 28.01 2.20
N SER A 6 -3.45 27.24 1.30
CA SER A 6 -3.03 25.85 1.52
C SER A 6 -1.59 25.75 1.97
N THR A 7 -1.24 24.64 2.61
CA THR A 7 0.15 24.28 2.92
C THR A 7 0.67 23.29 1.90
N VAL A 8 1.86 23.52 1.36
CA VAL A 8 2.59 22.55 0.53
C VAL A 8 3.75 22.01 1.36
N SER A 9 3.81 20.69 1.49
CA SER A 9 4.94 19.98 2.09
C SER A 9 5.71 19.23 1.01
N LEU A 10 7.01 19.47 0.92
CA LEU A 10 7.91 18.78 -0.01
C LEU A 10 8.53 17.58 0.69
N THR A 11 8.54 16.43 0.05
CA THR A 11 9.27 15.27 0.53
C THR A 11 10.71 15.24 0.02
N PRO A 12 11.64 14.56 0.70
CA PRO A 12 13.06 14.53 0.31
C PRO A 12 13.35 13.72 -0.96
N ARG A 13 12.35 13.18 -1.67
CA ARG A 13 12.55 12.21 -2.76
C ARG A 13 13.00 12.80 -4.10
N GLY A 14 13.06 14.09 -4.25
CA GLY A 14 13.47 14.70 -5.51
C GLY A 14 13.93 16.13 -5.40
N THR A 15 14.53 16.62 -6.48
CA THR A 15 14.86 18.04 -6.57
C THR A 15 13.66 18.81 -7.14
N PRO A 16 13.32 19.98 -6.60
CA PRO A 16 12.27 20.84 -7.16
C PRO A 16 12.48 21.20 -8.63
N ALA A 17 13.71 21.07 -9.13
CA ALA A 17 14.10 21.37 -10.51
C ALA A 17 13.85 20.20 -11.50
N SER A 18 13.43 19.01 -11.04
CA SER A 18 13.04 17.93 -11.94
C SER A 18 11.74 18.28 -12.68
N ALA A 19 11.53 17.66 -13.86
CA ALA A 19 10.30 17.85 -14.64
C ALA A 19 9.05 17.50 -13.83
N ASP A 20 9.12 16.40 -13.06
CA ASP A 20 8.03 16.00 -12.17
C ASP A 20 7.84 16.98 -11.01
N GLY A 21 8.90 17.51 -10.42
CA GLY A 21 8.82 18.52 -9.37
C GLY A 21 8.17 19.82 -9.84
N ILE A 22 8.50 20.27 -11.05
CA ILE A 22 7.87 21.43 -11.68
C ILE A 22 6.38 21.18 -11.91
N LEU A 23 6.03 20.00 -12.43
CA LEU A 23 4.64 19.61 -12.67
C LEU A 23 3.84 19.57 -11.36
N GLU A 24 4.34 18.88 -10.34
CA GLU A 24 3.66 18.77 -9.03
C GLU A 24 3.48 20.14 -8.36
N ASN A 25 4.47 21.01 -8.40
CA ASN A 25 4.37 22.38 -7.88
C ASN A 25 3.33 23.22 -8.64
N CYS A 26 3.29 23.09 -9.96
CA CYS A 26 2.29 23.77 -10.79
C CYS A 26 0.87 23.29 -10.44
N LEU A 27 0.67 21.98 -10.34
CA LEU A 27 -0.62 21.38 -9.99
C LEU A 27 -1.07 21.75 -8.57
N SER A 28 -0.13 21.85 -7.61
CA SER A 28 -0.43 22.31 -6.25
C SER A 28 -1.08 23.68 -6.23
N GLY A 29 -0.59 24.65 -7.02
CA GLY A 29 -1.20 25.98 -7.14
C GLY A 29 -2.61 25.96 -7.75
N TYR A 30 -2.88 25.07 -8.69
CA TYR A 30 -4.25 24.89 -9.22
C TYR A 30 -5.20 24.29 -8.20
N LEU A 31 -4.73 23.32 -7.41
CA LEU A 31 -5.54 22.67 -6.37
C LEU A 31 -5.92 23.64 -5.26
N GLU A 32 -5.01 24.52 -4.83
CA GLU A 32 -5.31 25.56 -3.86
C GLU A 32 -6.54 26.40 -4.29
N ASN A 33 -6.54 26.87 -5.52
CA ASN A 33 -7.68 27.60 -6.07
C ASN A 33 -8.96 26.76 -6.15
N ALA A 34 -8.85 25.43 -6.35
CA ALA A 34 -9.98 24.52 -6.34
C ALA A 34 -10.55 24.36 -4.93
N PHE A 35 -9.71 24.13 -3.92
CA PHE A 35 -10.10 24.02 -2.52
C PHE A 35 -10.81 25.29 -2.03
N LEU A 36 -10.25 26.46 -2.29
CA LEU A 36 -10.87 27.74 -1.93
C LEU A 36 -12.24 27.96 -2.60
N ARG A 37 -12.42 27.49 -3.85
CA ARG A 37 -13.72 27.55 -4.53
C ARG A 37 -14.74 26.60 -3.92
N VAL A 38 -14.37 25.41 -3.55
CA VAL A 38 -15.24 24.45 -2.86
C VAL A 38 -15.66 25.03 -1.52
N ALA A 39 -14.71 25.50 -0.72
CA ALA A 39 -14.97 26.15 0.57
C ALA A 39 -15.92 27.34 0.47
N ALA A 40 -15.78 28.19 -0.56
CA ALA A 40 -16.64 29.35 -0.78
C ALA A 40 -18.08 28.97 -1.21
N ARG A 41 -18.25 27.87 -1.95
CA ARG A 41 -19.59 27.43 -2.43
C ARG A 41 -20.45 26.80 -1.34
N GLU A 42 -19.85 26.26 -0.31
CA GLU A 42 -20.54 25.34 0.59
C GLU A 42 -20.37 25.70 2.06
N SER A 43 -20.79 26.91 2.44
CA SER A 43 -20.81 27.35 3.85
C SER A 43 -21.57 26.38 4.78
N SER A 44 -22.50 25.58 4.24
CA SER A 44 -23.19 24.52 4.99
C SER A 44 -22.40 23.21 5.03
N ILE A 45 -21.53 22.93 4.07
CA ILE A 45 -20.67 21.73 4.00
C ILE A 45 -19.31 22.00 4.64
N SER A 46 -18.76 23.21 4.52
CA SER A 46 -17.49 23.60 5.13
C SER A 46 -17.46 23.38 6.65
N GLN A 47 -18.60 23.38 7.32
CA GLN A 47 -18.68 23.00 8.73
C GLN A 47 -18.51 21.48 9.00
N ARG A 48 -18.47 20.65 7.96
CA ARG A 48 -18.41 19.18 8.07
C ARG A 48 -17.18 18.56 7.43
N VAL A 49 -16.54 19.28 6.53
CA VAL A 49 -15.28 18.87 5.90
C VAL A 49 -14.15 19.26 6.83
N GLY A 50 -13.35 18.29 7.24
CA GLY A 50 -12.19 18.53 8.09
C GLY A 50 -11.05 19.15 7.30
N TYR A 51 -10.61 18.43 6.26
CA TYR A 51 -9.51 18.83 5.39
C TYR A 51 -9.83 18.45 3.93
N GLU A 52 -9.36 19.27 2.99
CA GLU A 52 -9.22 18.93 1.59
C GLU A 52 -7.74 18.86 1.27
N TYR A 53 -7.29 17.82 0.61
CA TYR A 53 -5.86 17.61 0.38
C TYR A 53 -5.60 16.76 -0.85
N ALA A 54 -4.37 16.89 -1.37
CA ALA A 54 -3.88 16.03 -2.43
C ALA A 54 -2.41 15.71 -2.23
N ALA A 55 -2.00 14.56 -2.72
CA ALA A 55 -0.62 14.15 -2.75
C ALA A 55 -0.24 13.56 -4.10
N PHE A 56 1.00 13.77 -4.50
CA PHE A 56 1.51 13.37 -5.80
C PHE A 56 2.46 12.17 -5.69
N GLN A 57 2.46 11.35 -6.74
CA GLN A 57 3.22 10.11 -6.73
C GLN A 57 4.73 10.30 -6.91
N ALA A 58 5.16 11.17 -7.81
CA ALA A 58 6.56 11.22 -8.19
C ALA A 58 7.48 11.68 -7.07
N LEU A 59 7.19 12.82 -6.44
CA LEU A 59 7.99 13.37 -5.34
C LEU A 59 7.35 13.22 -3.96
N GLY A 60 6.05 12.91 -3.92
CA GLY A 60 5.28 12.86 -2.68
C GLY A 60 4.95 14.26 -2.15
N ASN A 61 4.90 15.25 -3.02
CA ASN A 61 4.44 16.57 -2.63
C ASN A 61 2.99 16.49 -2.12
N TYR A 62 2.70 17.28 -1.10
CA TYR A 62 1.41 17.29 -0.41
C TYR A 62 0.88 18.71 -0.31
N VAL A 63 -0.38 18.92 -0.63
CA VAL A 63 -1.08 20.17 -0.49
C VAL A 63 -2.35 19.96 0.32
N GLN A 64 -2.66 20.85 1.25
CA GLN A 64 -3.80 20.72 2.16
C GLN A 64 -4.46 22.07 2.41
N TRP A 65 -5.78 22.05 2.50
CA TRP A 65 -6.61 23.16 2.96
C TRP A 65 -7.54 22.65 4.10
N PRO A 66 -7.76 23.43 5.18
CA PRO A 66 -7.05 24.65 5.53
C PRO A 66 -5.58 24.42 5.88
N ALA A 67 -4.76 25.44 5.69
CA ALA A 67 -3.33 25.35 5.95
C ALA A 67 -3.03 25.13 7.43
N ILE A 68 -2.09 24.23 7.71
CA ILE A 68 -1.55 23.99 9.05
C ILE A 68 -0.04 24.11 9.03
N GLN A 69 0.53 24.51 10.15
CA GLN A 69 1.98 24.50 10.31
C GLN A 69 2.44 23.09 10.68
N TRP A 70 3.25 22.51 9.83
CA TRP A 70 3.85 21.20 10.08
C TRP A 70 5.10 21.36 10.98
N CYS A 71 5.19 20.54 12.01
CA CYS A 71 6.33 20.55 12.94
C CYS A 71 7.36 19.45 12.67
N THR A 72 7.18 18.67 11.59
CA THR A 72 8.06 17.53 11.26
C THR A 72 8.35 17.48 9.76
N ASP A 73 9.62 17.22 9.42
CA ASP A 73 10.12 17.17 8.04
C ASP A 73 9.96 15.79 7.36
N SER A 74 9.30 14.84 8.02
CA SER A 74 9.32 13.43 7.58
C SER A 74 7.96 12.87 7.14
N TYR A 75 6.99 13.72 6.82
CA TYR A 75 5.69 13.26 6.33
C TYR A 75 5.76 12.88 4.85
N ASP A 76 5.60 11.61 4.54
CA ASP A 76 5.42 11.14 3.17
C ASP A 76 4.01 10.56 3.01
N PRO A 77 3.12 11.24 2.24
CA PRO A 77 1.73 10.82 2.06
C PRO A 77 1.60 9.47 1.36
N ARG A 78 2.58 9.07 0.54
CA ARG A 78 2.56 7.82 -0.23
C ARG A 78 2.59 6.56 0.65
N PHE A 79 2.96 6.70 1.93
CA PHE A 79 2.89 5.64 2.94
C PHE A 79 1.67 5.74 3.84
N ARG A 80 0.68 6.57 3.50
CA ARG A 80 -0.54 6.69 4.28
C ARG A 80 -1.62 5.77 3.74
N SER A 81 -2.37 5.16 4.65
CA SER A 81 -3.42 4.21 4.29
C SER A 81 -4.47 4.81 3.36
N TRP A 82 -4.85 6.08 3.56
CA TRP A 82 -5.76 6.79 2.67
C TRP A 82 -5.22 6.89 1.23
N TYR A 83 -3.91 7.17 1.08
CA TYR A 83 -3.27 7.27 -0.24
C TYR A 83 -3.22 5.92 -0.94
N VAL A 84 -2.68 4.92 -0.26
CA VAL A 84 -2.49 3.58 -0.82
C VAL A 84 -3.83 2.91 -1.12
N SER A 85 -4.82 3.06 -0.24
CA SER A 85 -6.17 2.53 -0.45
C SER A 85 -6.84 3.15 -1.68
N ALA A 86 -6.73 4.47 -1.85
CA ALA A 86 -7.28 5.16 -3.02
C ALA A 86 -6.55 4.77 -4.32
N ALA A 87 -5.23 4.64 -4.28
CA ALA A 87 -4.41 4.30 -5.44
C ALA A 87 -4.62 2.85 -5.89
N SER A 88 -4.62 1.88 -4.96
CA SER A 88 -4.63 0.45 -5.30
C SER A 88 -5.96 -0.26 -5.09
N GLY A 89 -6.91 0.35 -4.38
CA GLY A 89 -8.15 -0.32 -3.96
C GLY A 89 -7.92 -1.48 -2.98
N PRO A 90 -8.97 -2.27 -2.68
CA PRO A 90 -8.87 -3.46 -1.84
C PRO A 90 -7.94 -4.50 -2.47
N LYS A 91 -7.13 -5.16 -1.64
CA LYS A 91 -6.10 -6.09 -2.10
C LYS A 91 -5.78 -7.17 -1.09
N ASP A 92 -5.32 -8.29 -1.60
CA ASP A 92 -4.79 -9.42 -0.85
C ASP A 92 -3.26 -9.41 -1.00
N VAL A 93 -2.53 -9.18 0.09
CA VAL A 93 -1.08 -9.01 0.06
C VAL A 93 -0.38 -10.08 0.88
N VAL A 94 0.59 -10.78 0.29
CA VAL A 94 1.51 -11.66 1.02
C VAL A 94 2.91 -11.07 0.96
N ILE A 95 3.46 -10.76 2.13
CA ILE A 95 4.85 -10.29 2.28
C ILE A 95 5.71 -11.49 2.66
N VAL A 96 6.73 -11.76 1.85
CA VAL A 96 7.65 -12.90 2.03
C VAL A 96 9.03 -12.38 2.38
N LEU A 97 9.52 -12.72 3.56
CA LEU A 97 10.75 -12.22 4.13
C LEU A 97 11.81 -13.32 4.20
N ASP A 98 12.92 -13.09 3.52
CA ASP A 98 14.12 -13.91 3.67
C ASP A 98 14.71 -13.70 5.06
N VAL A 99 14.88 -14.78 5.80
CA VAL A 99 15.60 -14.81 7.08
C VAL A 99 16.79 -15.78 7.01
N SER A 100 17.36 -16.01 5.84
CA SER A 100 18.58 -16.80 5.66
C SER A 100 19.79 -16.14 6.31
N GLY A 101 20.86 -16.91 6.50
CA GLY A 101 22.04 -16.46 7.23
C GLY A 101 22.73 -15.22 6.64
N SER A 102 22.64 -14.99 5.32
CA SER A 102 23.18 -13.81 4.63
C SER A 102 22.51 -12.50 5.01
N MET A 103 21.25 -12.54 5.46
CA MET A 103 20.52 -11.36 5.93
C MET A 103 21.11 -10.68 7.17
N ARG A 104 22.10 -11.32 7.84
CA ARG A 104 22.88 -10.68 8.93
C ARG A 104 23.79 -9.57 8.44
N ASN A 105 24.15 -9.60 7.15
CA ASN A 105 25.13 -8.68 6.60
C ASN A 105 24.51 -7.30 6.39
N ALA A 106 25.32 -6.26 6.61
CA ALA A 106 25.02 -4.87 6.26
C ALA A 106 23.64 -4.35 6.72
N GLY A 107 23.09 -4.89 7.82
CA GLY A 107 21.79 -4.45 8.36
C GLY A 107 20.58 -4.83 7.50
N ARG A 108 20.71 -5.78 6.56
CA ARG A 108 19.63 -6.17 5.62
C ARG A 108 18.38 -6.66 6.34
N MET A 109 18.55 -7.42 7.43
CA MET A 109 17.42 -7.91 8.22
C MET A 109 16.64 -6.77 8.87
N ASP A 110 17.33 -5.79 9.43
CA ASP A 110 16.68 -4.62 10.04
C ASP A 110 15.96 -3.78 8.99
N LEU A 111 16.57 -3.62 7.82
CA LEU A 111 15.98 -2.94 6.67
C LEU A 111 14.70 -3.65 6.21
N ALA A 112 14.74 -4.98 6.06
CA ALA A 112 13.58 -5.79 5.68
C ALA A 112 12.45 -5.70 6.73
N LYS A 113 12.77 -5.75 8.02
CA LYS A 113 11.80 -5.57 9.11
C LYS A 113 11.13 -4.20 9.07
N GLN A 114 11.91 -3.13 8.92
CA GLN A 114 11.39 -1.76 8.84
C GLN A 114 10.46 -1.59 7.64
N ALA A 115 10.86 -2.10 6.48
CA ALA A 115 10.06 -2.04 5.27
C ALA A 115 8.76 -2.83 5.38
N ALA A 116 8.81 -4.05 5.91
CA ALA A 116 7.61 -4.86 6.15
C ALA A 116 6.63 -4.18 7.11
N LYS A 117 7.13 -3.59 8.21
CA LYS A 117 6.28 -2.84 9.14
C LYS A 117 5.67 -1.60 8.50
N LYS A 118 6.43 -0.88 7.68
CA LYS A 118 5.93 0.30 6.96
C LYS A 118 4.87 -0.07 5.92
N LEU A 119 5.02 -1.22 5.24
CA LEU A 119 3.97 -1.75 4.36
C LEU A 119 2.69 -2.10 5.11
N LEU A 120 2.82 -2.77 6.27
CA LEU A 120 1.67 -3.10 7.11
C LEU A 120 0.88 -1.85 7.52
N ASP A 121 1.55 -0.71 7.72
CA ASP A 121 0.92 0.58 8.02
C ASP A 121 0.12 1.17 6.85
N THR A 122 0.35 0.72 5.63
CA THR A 122 -0.39 1.17 4.44
C THR A 122 -1.69 0.41 4.22
N LEU A 123 -1.87 -0.72 4.88
CA LEU A 123 -3.06 -1.56 4.74
C LEU A 123 -4.22 -1.03 5.58
N THR A 124 -5.42 -1.36 5.16
CA THR A 124 -6.67 -0.99 5.81
C THR A 124 -7.50 -2.22 6.14
N ASP A 125 -8.55 -2.06 6.92
CA ASP A 125 -9.46 -3.15 7.31
C ASP A 125 -10.23 -3.79 6.15
N VAL A 126 -10.21 -3.18 4.96
CA VAL A 126 -10.74 -3.78 3.73
C VAL A 126 -9.73 -4.67 3.01
N ASP A 127 -8.46 -4.64 3.41
CA ASP A 127 -7.40 -5.48 2.85
C ASP A 127 -7.25 -6.79 3.62
N TYR A 128 -6.66 -7.80 2.96
CA TYR A 128 -6.20 -9.03 3.61
C TYR A 128 -4.70 -9.17 3.49
N VAL A 129 -4.08 -9.73 4.52
CA VAL A 129 -2.62 -9.81 4.59
C VAL A 129 -2.14 -11.15 5.12
N GLY A 130 -1.04 -11.64 4.56
CA GLY A 130 -0.25 -12.76 5.05
C GLY A 130 1.22 -12.39 5.15
N LEU A 131 1.91 -12.92 6.15
CA LEU A 131 3.38 -12.83 6.25
C LEU A 131 3.97 -14.22 6.23
N VAL A 132 5.05 -14.38 5.48
CA VAL A 132 5.85 -15.61 5.39
C VAL A 132 7.30 -15.26 5.68
N GLN A 133 7.93 -15.94 6.62
CA GLN A 133 9.38 -16.00 6.73
C GLN A 133 9.92 -17.27 6.08
N PHE A 134 11.08 -17.19 5.48
CA PHE A 134 11.72 -18.37 4.94
C PHE A 134 13.24 -18.36 5.11
N SER A 135 13.79 -19.56 5.26
CA SER A 135 15.22 -19.85 5.18
C SER A 135 15.39 -21.25 4.58
N SER A 136 15.83 -22.25 5.32
CA SER A 136 15.83 -23.66 4.88
C SER A 136 14.39 -24.23 4.76
N SER A 137 13.47 -23.70 5.54
CA SER A 137 12.02 -23.96 5.51
C SER A 137 11.26 -22.64 5.53
N ALA A 138 9.95 -22.69 5.39
CA ALA A 138 9.08 -21.52 5.49
C ALA A 138 8.03 -21.69 6.58
N SER A 139 7.62 -20.58 7.19
CA SER A 139 6.51 -20.54 8.14
C SER A 139 5.74 -19.22 8.03
N THR A 140 4.46 -19.26 8.36
CA THR A 140 3.55 -18.13 8.32
C THR A 140 3.51 -17.42 9.67
N ALA A 141 3.26 -16.11 9.63
CA ALA A 141 3.04 -15.35 10.86
C ALA A 141 1.80 -15.86 11.59
N LEU A 142 1.86 -15.85 12.92
CA LEU A 142 0.75 -16.21 13.80
C LEU A 142 0.19 -17.64 13.57
N GLY A 143 0.92 -18.50 12.87
CA GLY A 143 0.47 -19.84 12.49
C GLY A 143 -0.70 -19.83 11.49
N ALA A 144 -0.90 -18.72 10.77
CA ALA A 144 -2.01 -18.57 9.84
C ALA A 144 -1.91 -19.55 8.65
N THR A 145 -3.01 -20.17 8.32
CA THR A 145 -3.17 -21.04 7.12
C THR A 145 -3.90 -20.33 5.99
N THR A 146 -4.53 -19.20 6.30
CA THR A 146 -5.23 -18.31 5.36
C THR A 146 -4.77 -16.87 5.58
N LEU A 147 -5.15 -15.97 4.67
CA LEU A 147 -4.97 -14.54 4.88
C LEU A 147 -5.81 -14.05 6.06
N LEU A 148 -5.31 -13.03 6.73
CA LEU A 148 -6.01 -12.37 7.84
C LEU A 148 -6.48 -10.98 7.42
N PRO A 149 -7.64 -10.49 7.90
CA PRO A 149 -8.06 -9.11 7.65
C PRO A 149 -7.04 -8.16 8.30
N ALA A 150 -6.65 -7.10 7.57
CA ALA A 150 -5.63 -6.14 8.01
C ALA A 150 -6.18 -5.14 9.04
N THR A 151 -6.83 -5.64 10.09
CA THR A 151 -7.30 -4.83 11.22
C THR A 151 -6.13 -4.29 12.03
N GLY A 152 -6.35 -3.21 12.78
CA GLY A 152 -5.31 -2.63 13.64
C GLY A 152 -4.68 -3.64 14.60
N SER A 153 -5.46 -4.58 15.16
CA SER A 153 -4.95 -5.65 16.04
C SER A 153 -4.11 -6.68 15.28
N THR A 154 -4.55 -7.09 14.10
CA THR A 154 -3.80 -8.01 13.23
C THR A 154 -2.47 -7.39 12.81
N VAL A 155 -2.49 -6.15 12.34
CA VAL A 155 -1.28 -5.39 11.95
C VAL A 155 -0.31 -5.26 13.12
N ALA A 156 -0.79 -4.92 14.32
CA ALA A 156 0.05 -4.82 15.51
C ALA A 156 0.72 -6.17 15.87
N SER A 157 -0.03 -7.27 15.85
CA SER A 157 0.48 -8.61 16.11
C SER A 157 1.51 -9.06 15.06
N MET A 158 1.26 -8.75 13.78
CA MET A 158 2.19 -9.04 12.69
C MET A 158 3.49 -8.23 12.81
N LYS A 159 3.43 -6.96 13.21
CA LYS A 159 4.62 -6.14 13.47
C LYS A 159 5.45 -6.72 14.62
N GLN A 160 4.82 -7.15 15.70
CA GLN A 160 5.51 -7.81 16.80
C GLN A 160 6.18 -9.11 16.33
N TRP A 161 5.51 -9.89 15.49
CA TRP A 161 6.09 -11.10 14.91
C TRP A 161 7.31 -10.78 14.02
N VAL A 162 7.23 -9.73 13.19
CA VAL A 162 8.36 -9.24 12.37
C VAL A 162 9.56 -8.84 13.24
N ASP A 163 9.33 -8.18 14.37
CA ASP A 163 10.41 -7.79 15.29
C ASP A 163 11.16 -9.02 15.86
N GLY A 164 10.48 -10.14 16.06
CA GLY A 164 11.04 -11.40 16.52
C GLY A 164 11.88 -12.17 15.50
N LEU A 165 11.88 -11.81 14.21
CA LEU A 165 12.62 -12.52 13.18
C LEU A 165 14.12 -12.44 13.38
N SER A 166 14.83 -13.55 13.11
CA SER A 166 16.30 -13.61 13.23
C SER A 166 16.90 -14.41 12.09
N PRO A 167 17.98 -13.93 11.46
CA PRO A 167 18.59 -14.58 10.32
C PRO A 167 19.24 -15.93 10.69
N THR A 168 18.90 -16.98 9.93
CA THR A 168 19.47 -18.33 10.11
C THR A 168 19.23 -19.22 8.89
N GLY A 169 20.04 -20.24 8.69
CA GLY A 169 19.81 -21.29 7.69
C GLY A 169 20.14 -20.89 6.25
N ASN A 170 19.64 -21.67 5.30
CA ASN A 170 19.86 -21.53 3.86
C ASN A 170 18.71 -20.74 3.19
N THR A 171 18.73 -20.66 1.87
CA THR A 171 17.78 -19.87 1.08
C THR A 171 16.93 -20.78 0.19
N ASN A 172 15.77 -21.21 0.68
CA ASN A 172 14.87 -22.12 -0.02
C ASN A 172 13.65 -21.38 -0.59
N PHE A 173 13.78 -20.89 -1.83
CA PHE A 173 12.68 -20.18 -2.53
C PHE A 173 11.45 -21.07 -2.77
N VAL A 174 11.62 -22.38 -2.98
CA VAL A 174 10.48 -23.29 -3.21
C VAL A 174 9.56 -23.32 -2.00
N ALA A 175 10.13 -23.50 -0.81
CA ALA A 175 9.35 -23.48 0.43
C ALA A 175 8.65 -22.13 0.65
N ALA A 176 9.34 -21.02 0.33
CA ALA A 176 8.78 -19.68 0.43
C ALA A 176 7.55 -19.49 -0.47
N PHE A 177 7.68 -19.83 -1.75
CA PHE A 177 6.59 -19.69 -2.71
C PHE A 177 5.45 -20.65 -2.42
N ASP A 178 5.71 -21.90 -2.06
CA ASP A 178 4.66 -22.84 -1.69
C ASP A 178 3.81 -22.33 -0.51
N SER A 179 4.46 -21.75 0.50
CA SER A 179 3.76 -21.16 1.63
C SER A 179 2.96 -19.91 1.22
N ALA A 180 3.55 -18.99 0.43
CA ALA A 180 2.89 -17.77 0.00
C ALA A 180 1.69 -18.03 -0.91
N TYR A 181 1.83 -18.91 -1.89
CA TYR A 181 0.73 -19.31 -2.76
C TYR A 181 -0.33 -20.12 -2.01
N GLY A 182 0.08 -20.90 -1.00
CA GLY A 182 -0.83 -21.59 -0.09
C GLY A 182 -1.79 -20.61 0.57
N LEU A 183 -1.26 -19.56 1.19
CA LEU A 183 -2.07 -18.50 1.82
C LEU A 183 -3.09 -17.89 0.83
N LEU A 184 -2.66 -17.53 -0.38
CA LEU A 184 -3.55 -16.90 -1.37
C LEU A 184 -4.63 -17.87 -1.91
N ARG A 185 -4.29 -19.14 -2.10
CA ARG A 185 -5.20 -20.16 -2.62
C ARG A 185 -6.23 -20.58 -1.58
N ASP A 186 -5.77 -20.78 -0.34
CA ASP A 186 -6.59 -21.37 0.73
C ASP A 186 -7.48 -20.30 1.41
N SER A 187 -7.42 -19.05 0.93
CA SER A 187 -8.17 -17.88 1.44
C SER A 187 -9.40 -17.53 0.60
N SER A 188 -10.10 -18.49 0.00
CA SER A 188 -11.29 -18.20 -0.81
C SER A 188 -12.34 -17.36 -0.07
N ASP A 189 -12.54 -17.64 1.22
CA ASP A 189 -13.50 -16.95 2.09
C ASP A 189 -12.90 -15.72 2.83
N TYR A 190 -11.58 -15.56 2.72
CA TYR A 190 -10.80 -14.49 3.39
C TYR A 190 -9.99 -13.70 2.36
N SER A 191 -10.66 -13.16 1.36
CA SER A 191 -10.08 -12.46 0.23
C SER A 191 -10.96 -11.28 -0.17
N THR A 192 -10.35 -10.23 -0.67
CA THR A 192 -11.09 -9.09 -1.25
C THR A 192 -11.79 -9.45 -2.56
N GLY A 193 -11.32 -10.49 -3.23
CA GLY A 193 -11.73 -10.82 -4.61
C GLY A 193 -11.16 -9.85 -5.66
N CYS A 194 -10.40 -8.83 -5.25
CA CYS A 194 -9.85 -7.79 -6.11
C CYS A 194 -8.41 -8.11 -6.54
N SER A 195 -7.45 -7.24 -6.22
CA SER A 195 -6.05 -7.42 -6.59
C SER A 195 -5.32 -8.34 -5.62
N LYS A 196 -4.40 -9.18 -6.13
CA LYS A 196 -3.55 -10.07 -5.34
C LYS A 196 -2.09 -9.78 -5.60
N ALA A 197 -1.29 -9.66 -4.55
CA ALA A 197 0.13 -9.37 -4.65
C ALA A 197 0.99 -10.24 -3.74
N ILE A 198 2.14 -10.71 -4.25
CA ILE A 198 3.23 -11.23 -3.43
C ILE A 198 4.38 -10.23 -3.50
N LEU A 199 4.88 -9.81 -2.34
CA LEU A 199 6.05 -8.96 -2.17
C LEU A 199 7.18 -9.81 -1.59
N PHE A 200 8.12 -10.21 -2.43
CA PHE A 200 9.18 -11.17 -2.11
C PHE A 200 10.53 -10.47 -1.91
N LEU A 201 11.04 -10.50 -0.68
CA LEU A 201 12.29 -9.84 -0.29
C LEU A 201 13.37 -10.88 -0.02
N SER A 202 14.52 -10.78 -0.71
CA SER A 202 15.66 -11.66 -0.50
C SER A 202 16.98 -10.97 -0.87
N ASP A 203 18.06 -11.29 -0.17
CA ASP A 203 19.41 -10.85 -0.50
C ASP A 203 20.22 -11.96 -1.18
N GLY A 204 19.64 -13.14 -1.35
CA GLY A 204 20.38 -14.36 -1.64
C GLY A 204 20.10 -15.00 -3.00
N ILE A 205 21.04 -15.88 -3.32
CA ILE A 205 20.89 -16.86 -4.39
C ILE A 205 20.21 -18.08 -3.75
N PRO A 206 19.12 -18.60 -4.33
CA PRO A 206 18.49 -19.80 -3.80
C PRO A 206 19.46 -20.98 -3.82
N THR A 207 19.47 -21.75 -2.75
CA THR A 207 20.38 -22.90 -2.59
C THR A 207 20.18 -23.94 -3.69
N SER A 208 18.96 -24.12 -4.16
CA SER A 208 18.65 -24.91 -5.36
C SER A 208 17.50 -24.29 -6.12
N TRP A 209 17.76 -23.89 -7.36
CA TRP A 209 16.72 -23.32 -8.23
C TRP A 209 16.82 -23.90 -9.62
N THR A 210 15.75 -24.51 -10.08
CA THR A 210 15.69 -25.18 -11.39
C THR A 210 14.68 -24.51 -12.30
N THR A 211 14.72 -24.85 -13.59
CA THR A 211 13.71 -24.41 -14.57
C THR A 211 12.32 -24.93 -14.21
N ASP A 212 12.23 -26.11 -13.59
CA ASP A 212 10.95 -26.68 -13.17
C ASP A 212 10.38 -25.91 -11.98
N ASN A 213 11.20 -25.48 -11.03
CA ASN A 213 10.78 -24.62 -9.93
C ASN A 213 10.22 -23.29 -10.46
N ARG A 214 10.90 -22.66 -11.41
CA ARG A 214 10.43 -21.45 -12.07
C ARG A 214 9.09 -21.66 -12.78
N ARG A 215 8.96 -22.76 -13.54
CA ARG A 215 7.70 -23.13 -14.22
C ARG A 215 6.55 -23.31 -13.22
N ARG A 216 6.80 -23.99 -12.10
CA ARG A 216 5.83 -24.20 -11.03
C ARG A 216 5.34 -22.87 -10.44
N VAL A 217 6.23 -21.96 -10.09
CA VAL A 217 5.89 -20.63 -9.57
C VAL A 217 5.03 -19.85 -10.56
N LYS A 218 5.40 -19.86 -11.85
CA LYS A 218 4.60 -19.22 -12.90
C LYS A 218 3.19 -19.85 -13.02
N GLN A 219 3.07 -21.17 -12.99
CA GLN A 219 1.76 -21.85 -13.05
C GLN A 219 0.89 -21.53 -11.83
N GLN A 220 1.47 -21.47 -10.62
CA GLN A 220 0.75 -21.07 -9.42
C GLN A 220 0.22 -19.63 -9.54
N GLY A 221 1.01 -18.70 -10.08
CA GLY A 221 0.58 -17.33 -10.33
C GLY A 221 -0.56 -17.24 -11.35
N GLN A 222 -0.46 -17.99 -12.46
CA GLN A 222 -1.51 -18.06 -13.48
C GLN A 222 -2.82 -18.60 -12.92
N ALA A 223 -2.76 -19.56 -12.00
CA ALA A 223 -3.94 -20.14 -11.36
C ALA A 223 -4.69 -19.15 -10.44
N LEU A 224 -4.04 -18.09 -9.97
CA LEU A 224 -4.67 -17.04 -9.17
C LEU A 224 -5.44 -16.00 -10.00
N GLY A 225 -5.31 -16.05 -11.33
CA GLY A 225 -6.03 -15.18 -12.25
C GLY A 225 -5.28 -13.90 -12.66
N GLY A 226 -5.92 -13.10 -13.53
CA GLY A 226 -5.28 -11.94 -14.16
C GLY A 226 -4.96 -10.75 -13.24
N ASN A 227 -5.54 -10.72 -12.04
CA ASN A 227 -5.33 -9.66 -11.05
C ASN A 227 -4.19 -9.98 -10.06
N PHE A 228 -3.38 -11.02 -10.36
CA PHE A 228 -2.25 -11.40 -9.52
C PHE A 228 -0.95 -10.79 -10.05
N GLN A 229 -0.12 -10.27 -9.15
CA GLN A 229 1.21 -9.75 -9.44
C GLN A 229 2.23 -10.21 -8.38
N LEU A 230 3.46 -10.48 -8.83
CA LEU A 230 4.56 -10.87 -7.95
C LEU A 230 5.72 -9.90 -8.08
N PHE A 231 6.02 -9.20 -7.02
CA PHE A 231 7.09 -8.22 -6.93
C PHE A 231 8.28 -8.80 -6.18
N THR A 232 9.48 -8.55 -6.67
CA THR A 232 10.71 -9.02 -6.04
C THR A 232 11.62 -7.87 -5.66
N TYR A 233 12.25 -7.97 -4.50
CA TYR A 233 13.17 -6.98 -3.96
C TYR A 233 14.49 -7.64 -3.65
N ALA A 234 15.51 -7.29 -4.43
CA ALA A 234 16.87 -7.79 -4.28
C ALA A 234 17.65 -6.88 -3.31
N LEU A 235 18.06 -7.42 -2.18
CA LEU A 235 18.71 -6.67 -1.10
C LEU A 235 20.22 -6.85 -1.15
N GLY A 236 20.95 -5.74 -1.19
CA GLY A 236 22.40 -5.70 -1.23
C GLY A 236 23.00 -5.76 -2.64
N SER A 237 24.20 -5.25 -2.78
CA SER A 237 24.92 -5.14 -4.06
C SER A 237 25.36 -6.49 -4.67
N GLY A 238 25.36 -7.57 -3.87
CA GLY A 238 25.74 -8.91 -4.30
C GLY A 238 24.55 -9.83 -4.63
N ALA A 239 23.32 -9.35 -4.60
CA ALA A 239 22.13 -10.16 -4.86
C ALA A 239 22.08 -10.62 -6.33
N ASP A 240 21.76 -11.91 -6.57
CA ASP A 240 21.52 -12.41 -7.92
C ASP A 240 20.14 -11.95 -8.41
N THR A 241 20.15 -10.88 -9.15
CA THR A 241 18.92 -10.30 -9.73
C THR A 241 18.35 -11.13 -10.86
N SER A 242 19.11 -12.07 -11.44
CA SER A 242 18.71 -12.81 -12.64
C SER A 242 17.53 -13.76 -12.37
N VAL A 243 17.55 -14.45 -11.23
CA VAL A 243 16.48 -15.34 -10.80
C VAL A 243 15.25 -14.53 -10.39
N LEU A 244 15.43 -13.52 -9.53
CA LEU A 244 14.36 -12.68 -9.05
C LEU A 244 13.62 -11.94 -10.17
N LYS A 245 14.38 -11.39 -11.15
CA LYS A 245 13.82 -10.75 -12.34
C LYS A 245 12.94 -11.69 -13.16
N LYS A 246 13.41 -12.93 -13.38
CA LYS A 246 12.62 -13.93 -14.13
C LYS A 246 11.33 -14.30 -13.40
N ILE A 247 11.39 -14.41 -12.08
CA ILE A 247 10.22 -14.73 -11.26
C ILE A 247 9.16 -13.61 -11.33
N SER A 248 9.55 -12.36 -11.11
CA SER A 248 8.62 -11.23 -11.17
C SER A 248 8.05 -11.04 -12.57
N CYS A 249 8.89 -11.10 -13.62
CA CYS A 249 8.45 -10.93 -15.01
C CYS A 249 7.48 -12.03 -15.48
N ASP A 250 7.66 -13.26 -15.02
CA ASP A 250 6.74 -14.37 -15.35
C ASP A 250 5.35 -14.21 -14.68
N ASN A 251 5.24 -13.32 -13.69
CA ASN A 251 4.03 -13.12 -12.87
C ASN A 251 3.56 -11.66 -12.87
N SER A 252 3.71 -10.96 -13.99
CA SER A 252 3.18 -9.60 -14.24
C SER A 252 3.64 -8.53 -13.23
N GLY A 253 4.76 -8.77 -12.56
CA GLY A 253 5.30 -7.85 -11.55
C GLY A 253 6.58 -7.15 -12.00
N ALA A 254 7.36 -6.68 -11.04
CA ALA A 254 8.60 -5.96 -11.25
C ALA A 254 9.68 -6.38 -10.23
N LEU A 255 10.94 -6.08 -10.56
CA LEU A 255 12.09 -6.22 -9.69
C LEU A 255 12.61 -4.85 -9.29
N TRP A 256 12.85 -4.67 -8.00
CA TRP A 256 13.64 -3.57 -7.46
C TRP A 256 14.92 -4.08 -6.83
N THR A 257 16.00 -3.31 -6.98
CA THR A 257 17.28 -3.56 -6.32
C THR A 257 17.54 -2.47 -5.29
N VAL A 258 17.88 -2.87 -4.07
CA VAL A 258 18.16 -1.95 -2.99
C VAL A 258 19.55 -2.24 -2.45
N ALA A 259 20.46 -1.28 -2.62
CA ALA A 259 21.83 -1.39 -2.13
C ALA A 259 21.85 -1.47 -0.59
N ASP A 260 22.96 -2.00 -0.04
CA ASP A 260 23.18 -1.99 1.40
C ASP A 260 23.11 -0.54 1.96
N GLY A 261 22.29 -0.31 2.97
CA GLY A 261 22.00 1.02 3.50
C GLY A 261 21.02 1.87 2.69
N GLY A 262 20.47 1.33 1.58
CA GLY A 262 19.48 2.01 0.76
C GLY A 262 18.09 2.08 1.40
N ASN A 263 17.18 2.82 0.79
CA ASN A 263 15.80 2.95 1.28
C ASN A 263 14.87 1.89 0.66
N LEU A 264 14.80 0.73 1.30
CA LEU A 264 13.91 -0.36 0.88
C LEU A 264 12.43 0.03 0.98
N ALA A 265 12.07 0.83 1.98
CA ALA A 265 10.69 1.23 2.16
C ALA A 265 10.17 2.05 0.97
N ASP A 266 10.99 2.95 0.42
CA ASP A 266 10.61 3.70 -0.78
C ASP A 266 10.48 2.79 -2.01
N ALA A 267 11.40 1.84 -2.21
CA ALA A 267 11.28 0.86 -3.29
C ALA A 267 10.00 0.01 -3.16
N MET A 268 9.64 -0.35 -1.93
CA MET A 268 8.41 -1.12 -1.67
C MET A 268 7.14 -0.30 -1.81
N ALA A 269 7.18 1.02 -1.60
CA ALA A 269 6.01 1.87 -1.78
C ALA A 269 5.49 1.91 -3.22
N ASP A 270 6.32 1.59 -4.20
CA ASP A 270 5.93 1.67 -5.62
C ASP A 270 5.04 0.50 -6.08
N TYR A 271 4.90 -0.60 -5.30
CA TYR A 271 4.12 -1.77 -5.74
C TYR A 271 2.65 -1.42 -6.05
N TYR A 272 2.04 -0.54 -5.27
CA TYR A 272 0.64 -0.20 -5.46
C TYR A 272 0.39 0.62 -6.74
N THR A 273 1.43 1.25 -7.31
CA THR A 273 1.32 1.93 -8.60
C THR A 273 1.04 0.95 -9.73
N PHE A 274 1.49 -0.29 -9.60
CA PHE A 274 1.16 -1.37 -10.54
C PHE A 274 -0.26 -1.90 -10.38
N LEU A 275 -0.84 -1.77 -9.17
CA LEU A 275 -2.23 -2.14 -8.91
C LEU A 275 -3.21 -1.05 -9.32
N ALA A 276 -2.78 0.21 -9.31
CA ALA A 276 -3.61 1.36 -9.60
C ALA A 276 -4.34 1.29 -10.97
N PRO A 277 -3.68 0.89 -12.08
CA PRO A 277 -4.34 0.77 -13.38
C PRO A 277 -5.41 -0.32 -13.46
N LEU A 278 -5.39 -1.28 -12.54
CA LEU A 278 -6.39 -2.35 -12.46
C LEU A 278 -7.70 -1.86 -11.84
N GLN A 279 -7.69 -0.67 -11.24
CA GLN A 279 -8.85 -0.07 -10.61
C GLN A 279 -9.73 0.65 -11.64
N ARG A 280 -11.02 0.76 -11.33
CA ARG A 280 -11.94 1.56 -12.15
C ARG A 280 -11.58 3.05 -12.02
N PRO A 281 -11.38 3.77 -13.13
CA PRO A 281 -11.12 5.21 -13.07
C PRO A 281 -12.33 5.94 -12.47
N CYS A 282 -12.08 7.07 -11.82
CA CYS A 282 -13.09 7.95 -11.22
C CYS A 282 -13.94 7.30 -10.09
N GLN A 283 -13.44 6.27 -9.44
CA GLN A 283 -14.12 5.69 -8.28
C GLN A 283 -13.62 6.34 -6.99
N VAL A 284 -14.55 7.00 -6.26
CA VAL A 284 -14.26 7.52 -4.92
C VAL A 284 -14.11 6.35 -3.95
N ARG A 285 -13.00 6.32 -3.23
CA ARG A 285 -12.70 5.33 -2.18
C ARG A 285 -12.88 5.98 -0.81
N TRP A 286 -13.58 5.28 0.07
CA TRP A 286 -13.75 5.69 1.45
C TRP A 286 -12.78 4.92 2.32
N THR A 287 -11.94 5.63 3.07
CA THR A 287 -10.92 5.02 3.93
C THR A 287 -11.02 5.58 5.33
N TYR A 288 -11.20 4.69 6.29
CA TYR A 288 -11.09 5.02 7.72
C TYR A 288 -9.62 4.98 8.12
N TYR A 289 -9.15 6.03 8.78
CA TYR A 289 -7.77 6.11 9.23
C TYR A 289 -7.62 7.05 10.43
N ASN A 290 -6.50 6.95 11.14
CA ASN A 290 -6.16 7.91 12.18
C ASN A 290 -5.25 8.99 11.60
N ASP A 291 -5.63 10.26 11.83
CA ASP A 291 -4.79 11.39 11.47
C ASP A 291 -3.40 11.27 12.11
N TRP A 292 -2.38 11.46 11.31
CA TRP A 292 -1.00 11.25 11.72
C TRP A 292 -0.53 12.24 12.80
N SER A 293 -1.04 13.46 12.78
CA SER A 293 -0.63 14.53 13.70
C SER A 293 -1.38 14.51 15.03
N SER A 294 -2.68 14.24 14.98
CA SER A 294 -3.57 14.30 16.15
C SER A 294 -3.99 12.93 16.70
N GLY A 295 -3.81 11.86 15.90
CA GLY A 295 -4.32 10.52 16.21
C GLY A 295 -5.85 10.41 16.13
N MET A 296 -6.55 11.46 15.72
CA MET A 296 -8.01 11.46 15.62
C MET A 296 -8.50 10.56 14.48
N PRO A 297 -9.58 9.80 14.70
CA PRO A 297 -10.18 8.99 13.65
C PRO A 297 -10.87 9.88 12.61
N LEU A 298 -10.54 9.68 11.35
CA LEU A 298 -11.09 10.39 10.20
C LEU A 298 -11.60 9.40 9.15
N LEU A 299 -12.53 9.85 8.33
CA LEU A 299 -13.02 9.14 7.16
C LEU A 299 -12.68 9.96 5.92
N ALA A 300 -11.73 9.48 5.12
CA ALA A 300 -11.34 10.09 3.86
C ALA A 300 -12.20 9.60 2.70
N ALA A 301 -12.69 10.52 1.89
CA ALA A 301 -13.21 10.25 0.55
C ALA A 301 -12.12 10.62 -0.46
N CYS A 302 -11.54 9.65 -1.11
CA CYS A 302 -10.36 9.83 -1.94
C CYS A 302 -10.58 9.38 -3.39
N LEU A 303 -9.91 10.07 -4.32
CA LEU A 303 -9.92 9.78 -5.75
C LEU A 303 -8.50 9.71 -6.28
N ALA A 304 -8.13 8.58 -6.89
CA ALA A 304 -6.87 8.46 -7.62
C ALA A 304 -6.96 9.20 -8.97
N THR A 305 -5.89 9.89 -9.32
CA THR A 305 -5.77 10.65 -10.57
C THR A 305 -4.60 10.12 -11.39
N PHE A 306 -4.75 10.12 -12.71
CA PHE A 306 -3.80 9.53 -13.65
C PHE A 306 -3.35 10.53 -14.69
N LYS A 307 -2.13 10.38 -15.20
CA LYS A 307 -1.63 11.16 -16.35
C LYS A 307 -2.40 10.76 -17.61
N LYS A 308 -2.85 11.74 -18.38
CA LYS A 308 -3.75 11.53 -19.53
C LYS A 308 -3.10 10.75 -20.69
N ASP A 309 -1.83 10.97 -20.95
CA ASP A 309 -1.11 10.44 -22.13
C ASP A 309 0.20 9.79 -21.72
N SER A 310 0.19 9.01 -20.64
CA SER A 310 1.43 8.40 -20.14
C SER A 310 1.86 7.24 -21.03
N PRO A 311 3.12 7.23 -21.48
CA PRO A 311 3.72 6.01 -22.01
C PRO A 311 3.76 4.96 -20.90
N THR A 312 3.66 3.69 -21.29
CA THR A 312 3.73 2.52 -20.40
C THR A 312 4.80 2.67 -19.33
N LEU A 313 4.43 2.40 -18.06
CA LEU A 313 5.41 2.25 -16.97
C LEU A 313 6.59 1.39 -17.45
N PRO A 314 7.84 1.86 -17.31
CA PRO A 314 8.99 1.06 -17.68
C PRO A 314 9.05 -0.16 -16.77
N THR A 315 8.60 -1.30 -17.27
CA THR A 315 8.76 -2.56 -16.56
C THR A 315 10.19 -2.99 -16.68
N SER A 316 10.82 -3.37 -15.56
CA SER A 316 12.14 -4.03 -15.54
C SER A 316 12.18 -5.31 -16.38
N CYS A 317 11.05 -5.71 -16.95
CA CYS A 317 10.83 -6.97 -17.65
C CYS A 317 10.95 -6.90 -19.18
N GLY A 318 11.17 -5.74 -19.78
CA GLY A 318 11.53 -5.60 -21.21
C GLY A 318 10.55 -6.23 -22.22
N GLY A 319 9.34 -6.56 -21.82
CA GLY A 319 8.31 -7.12 -22.67
C GLY A 319 7.18 -6.12 -22.81
N GLY A 320 6.98 -5.57 -24.02
CA GLY A 320 5.87 -4.68 -24.28
C GLY A 320 4.54 -5.37 -24.00
N THR A 321 3.90 -5.01 -22.89
CA THR A 321 2.47 -5.20 -22.77
C THR A 321 1.83 -4.17 -23.66
N THR A 322 1.13 -4.60 -24.68
CA THR A 322 0.36 -3.82 -25.62
C THR A 322 -0.90 -3.24 -24.95
N GLY A 323 -0.69 -2.40 -23.97
CA GLY A 323 -1.76 -1.66 -23.30
C GLY A 323 -1.10 -0.50 -22.56
N CYS A 324 -1.41 0.73 -22.95
CA CYS A 324 -0.99 1.90 -22.19
C CYS A 324 -1.67 1.85 -20.83
N MET A 325 -0.94 1.44 -19.77
CA MET A 325 -1.43 1.57 -18.40
C MET A 325 -1.25 3.03 -17.97
N PRO A 326 -2.32 3.70 -17.51
CA PRO A 326 -2.21 5.08 -17.08
C PRO A 326 -1.30 5.17 -15.85
N GLU A 327 -0.35 6.08 -15.89
CA GLU A 327 0.55 6.36 -14.78
C GLU A 327 -0.18 7.12 -13.69
N LEU A 328 -0.09 6.64 -12.44
CA LEU A 328 -0.67 7.32 -11.28
C LEU A 328 0.01 8.68 -11.09
N LEU A 329 -0.77 9.75 -11.17
CA LEU A 329 -0.30 11.12 -10.91
C LEU A 329 -0.32 11.42 -9.41
N GLY A 330 -1.37 11.00 -8.73
CA GLY A 330 -1.55 11.25 -7.30
C GLY A 330 -2.97 10.90 -6.83
N VAL A 331 -3.26 11.30 -5.60
CA VAL A 331 -4.55 11.08 -4.94
C VAL A 331 -5.05 12.39 -4.35
N ALA A 332 -6.30 12.73 -4.60
CA ALA A 332 -6.99 13.87 -3.98
C ALA A 332 -8.06 13.36 -3.02
N CYS A 333 -8.15 13.96 -1.84
CA CYS A 333 -9.04 13.53 -0.76
C CYS A 333 -9.76 14.69 -0.08
N MET A 334 -10.84 14.30 0.61
CA MET A 334 -11.60 15.15 1.52
C MET A 334 -11.88 14.36 2.79
N ASP A 335 -11.60 14.92 3.96
CA ASP A 335 -11.90 14.30 5.24
C ASP A 335 -13.24 14.73 5.80
N VAL A 336 -13.95 13.76 6.37
CA VAL A 336 -15.19 13.96 7.09
C VAL A 336 -15.01 13.57 8.54
N SER A 337 -15.39 14.45 9.48
CA SER A 337 -15.32 14.15 10.89
C SER A 337 -16.37 13.10 11.28
N LEU A 338 -15.93 11.97 11.82
CA LEU A 338 -16.81 10.88 12.27
C LEU A 338 -17.72 11.28 13.45
N ILE A 339 -17.25 12.17 14.28
CA ILE A 339 -18.04 12.67 15.43
C ILE A 339 -19.33 13.33 14.94
N VAL A 340 -19.25 14.11 13.85
CA VAL A 340 -20.42 14.78 13.26
C VAL A 340 -21.35 13.79 12.57
N THR A 341 -20.81 12.76 11.92
CA THR A 341 -21.60 11.71 11.27
C THR A 341 -22.36 10.83 12.27
N GLN A 342 -21.75 10.46 13.37
CA GLN A 342 -22.40 9.64 14.42
C GLN A 342 -23.57 10.36 15.08
N VAL A 343 -23.44 11.65 15.40
CA VAL A 343 -24.54 12.44 15.99
C VAL A 343 -25.74 12.57 15.07
N ARG A 344 -25.52 12.59 13.74
CA ARG A 344 -26.63 12.69 12.78
C ARG A 344 -27.34 11.38 12.48
N VAL A 345 -26.64 10.25 12.48
CA VAL A 345 -27.29 8.94 12.34
C VAL A 345 -28.24 8.68 13.52
N CYS A 346 -27.84 9.07 14.75
CA CYS A 346 -28.71 8.97 15.91
C CYS A 346 -29.91 9.91 15.86
N SER A 347 -29.84 11.07 15.18
CA SER A 347 -30.97 12.03 15.09
C SER A 347 -31.97 11.71 13.98
N MET A 348 -31.63 10.81 13.03
CA MET A 348 -32.57 10.36 11.99
C MET A 348 -33.40 9.13 12.39
N GLY A 349 -33.07 8.46 13.50
CA GLY A 349 -33.84 7.36 14.08
C GLY A 349 -34.82 7.88 15.11
N GLY A 350 -36.03 8.28 14.68
CA GLY A 350 -37.11 8.68 15.58
C GLY A 350 -37.59 7.53 16.47
N ALA A 351 -37.55 7.78 17.77
CA ALA A 351 -38.36 7.21 18.85
C ALA A 351 -38.75 5.72 18.82
N SER A 352 -38.03 4.91 19.61
CA SER A 352 -38.69 4.10 20.66
C SER A 352 -37.64 3.64 21.68
N GLN A 353 -37.85 3.96 22.91
CA GLN A 353 -37.05 3.55 24.07
C GLN A 353 -37.19 2.06 24.30
N SER A 354 -36.08 1.32 24.33
CA SER A 354 -35.93 0.19 25.24
C SER A 354 -34.44 -0.02 25.50
N SER A 355 -34.10 -0.03 26.77
CA SER A 355 -32.79 -0.25 27.35
C SER A 355 -32.27 -1.65 27.06
N SER A 356 -31.17 -1.77 26.28
CA SER A 356 -30.27 -2.91 26.33
C SER A 356 -28.91 -2.47 25.75
N GLN A 357 -27.83 -2.88 26.41
CA GLN A 357 -26.45 -2.57 26.07
C GLN A 357 -26.18 -2.89 24.60
N PRO A 358 -25.37 -2.09 23.88
CA PRO A 358 -25.03 -2.37 22.50
C PRO A 358 -23.98 -3.47 22.46
N SER A 359 -24.37 -4.64 21.97
CA SER A 359 -23.46 -5.59 21.34
C SER A 359 -22.87 -4.91 20.10
N SER A 360 -21.57 -5.05 19.89
CA SER A 360 -20.84 -4.57 18.72
C SER A 360 -21.58 -4.98 17.42
N PRO A 361 -21.83 -4.05 16.50
CA PRO A 361 -22.45 -4.39 15.23
C PRO A 361 -21.48 -5.25 14.41
N SER A 362 -21.91 -6.45 14.06
CA SER A 362 -21.33 -7.17 12.92
C SER A 362 -21.67 -6.36 11.67
N LEU A 363 -20.66 -5.72 11.10
CA LEU A 363 -20.77 -5.10 9.79
C LEU A 363 -20.90 -6.22 8.76
N ASP A 364 -22.12 -6.46 8.29
CA ASP A 364 -22.34 -7.17 7.03
C ASP A 364 -21.56 -6.40 5.96
N ARG A 365 -20.53 -7.06 5.41
CA ARG A 365 -19.66 -6.47 4.39
C ARG A 365 -20.48 -6.22 3.12
N PRO A 366 -20.56 -4.97 2.63
CA PRO A 366 -21.06 -4.75 1.28
C PRO A 366 -20.12 -5.47 0.31
N SER A 367 -20.68 -6.12 -0.70
CA SER A 367 -19.91 -6.70 -1.80
C SER A 367 -18.98 -5.63 -2.38
N LEU A 368 -17.67 -5.79 -2.15
CA LEU A 368 -16.65 -4.90 -2.66
C LEU A 368 -16.64 -5.02 -4.20
N LEU A 369 -17.04 -3.97 -4.88
CA LEU A 369 -16.87 -3.86 -6.32
C LEU A 369 -15.40 -3.52 -6.60
N CYS A 370 -14.70 -4.45 -7.27
CA CYS A 370 -13.34 -4.23 -7.78
C CYS A 370 -13.31 -3.23 -8.92
#